data_07d5d9f7f314d5e4f312ab27eae5aa7a
#
_entry.id   07d5d9f7f314d5e4f312ab27eae5aa7a
#
_cell.length_a   1.000
_cell.length_b   1.000
_cell.length_c   1.000
_cell.angle_alpha   90.00
_cell.angle_beta   90.00
_cell.angle_gamma   90.00
#
_symmetry.space_group_name_H-M   'P 1'
#
loop_
_entity.id
_entity.type
_entity.pdbx_description
1 polymer ?
#
loop_
_entity_poly.entity_id
_entity_poly.type
_entity_poly.pdbx_seq_one_letter_code
_entity_poly.pdbx_strand_id
1 'polypeptide(L)'
;MTKIVGMALACCFVLFAGISHAAPYERSKTPLPGPQGYVSDHAQAIDGGWKERIRSVCQDLERKTGVEMVVVTVPTIKPFGSANEYATALYEKWGIGSTQQEYGVMVLVAVQERQAAITLGRKMWPLITPAVVNQVSRESLQPSIDLGHFGEGIYLTVVALASPVQEVRVGDIAKGHSKGLGFWLAIITGIGAFAYFWWVSRPDLRHPFKRIQKGEYWGTGQGGFGGNFGGFGGGTSGEGYK
;
A
#
# COMPACT_ATOMS: atom_id res chain seq x y z
N MET A 1 51.67 32.11 38.82
CA MET A 1 51.25 31.03 37.91
C MET A 1 49.75 31.02 37.64
N THR A 2 48.92 31.63 38.41
CA THR A 2 47.46 31.63 38.28
C THR A 2 46.89 32.60 37.22
N LYS A 3 47.62 33.62 36.77
CA LYS A 3 47.13 34.57 35.76
C LYS A 3 47.30 34.11 34.30
N ILE A 4 48.20 33.17 34.04
CA ILE A 4 48.44 32.67 32.67
C ILE A 4 47.42 31.59 32.28
N VAL A 5 46.89 30.84 33.25
CA VAL A 5 45.88 29.78 33.00
C VAL A 5 44.51 30.41 32.66
N GLY A 6 44.19 31.57 33.24
CA GLY A 6 42.93 32.27 32.94
C GLY A 6 42.84 32.86 31.53
N MET A 7 44.00 33.26 30.96
CA MET A 7 44.07 33.85 29.63
C MET A 7 44.02 32.78 28.51
N ALA A 8 44.50 31.56 28.78
CA ALA A 8 44.38 30.45 27.83
C ALA A 8 42.94 29.90 27.71
N LEU A 9 42.20 29.90 28.81
CA LEU A 9 40.78 29.47 28.81
C LEU A 9 39.86 30.47 28.10
N ALA A 10 40.14 31.78 28.15
CA ALA A 10 39.38 32.79 27.45
C ALA A 10 39.60 32.74 25.93
N CYS A 11 40.81 32.38 25.47
CA CYS A 11 41.10 32.24 24.03
C CYS A 11 40.42 31.02 23.39
N CYS A 12 40.22 29.92 24.11
CA CYS A 12 39.50 28.75 23.57
C CYS A 12 37.98 29.00 23.41
N PHE A 13 37.39 29.90 24.19
CA PHE A 13 35.96 30.19 24.11
C PHE A 13 35.57 31.09 22.90
N VAL A 14 36.50 31.87 22.39
CA VAL A 14 36.26 32.75 21.22
C VAL A 14 36.37 31.99 19.90
N LEU A 15 37.06 30.83 19.85
CA LEU A 15 37.21 30.01 18.65
C LEU A 15 36.02 29.10 18.35
N PHE A 16 35.08 28.95 19.30
CA PHE A 16 33.91 28.08 19.13
C PHE A 16 32.63 28.84 18.71
N ALA A 17 32.66 30.14 18.57
CA ALA A 17 31.51 30.96 18.16
C ALA A 17 31.32 31.11 16.65
N GLY A 18 32.09 30.34 15.86
CA GLY A 18 31.97 30.28 14.39
C GLY A 18 31.04 29.16 13.91
N ILE A 19 29.95 28.78 14.64
CA ILE A 19 28.91 27.95 14.08
C ILE A 19 28.15 28.82 13.09
N SER A 20 28.54 28.72 11.81
CA SER A 20 27.73 29.22 10.70
C SER A 20 26.31 28.65 10.87
N HIS A 21 25.42 29.50 11.34
CA HIS A 21 24.00 29.29 11.16
C HIS A 21 23.77 29.25 9.66
N ALA A 22 23.67 28.07 9.07
CA ALA A 22 23.05 27.94 7.76
C ALA A 22 21.70 28.61 7.91
N ALA A 23 21.50 29.72 7.23
CA ALA A 23 20.22 30.40 7.21
C ALA A 23 19.16 29.39 6.84
N PRO A 24 18.03 29.31 7.55
CA PRO A 24 16.96 28.43 7.15
C PRO A 24 16.62 28.79 5.70
N TYR A 25 16.70 27.81 4.80
CA TYR A 25 16.30 27.94 3.40
C TYR A 25 14.85 28.44 3.39
N GLU A 26 14.68 29.75 3.19
CA GLU A 26 13.36 30.34 2.96
C GLU A 26 12.84 29.73 1.65
N ARG A 27 11.92 28.75 1.78
CA ARG A 27 11.19 28.19 0.64
C ARG A 27 10.65 29.38 -0.15
N SER A 28 11.19 29.57 -1.33
CA SER A 28 10.79 30.61 -2.25
C SER A 28 9.26 30.71 -2.29
N LYS A 29 8.71 31.87 -1.95
CA LYS A 29 7.27 32.17 -2.01
C LYS A 29 6.73 32.24 -3.45
N THR A 30 7.49 31.74 -4.42
CA THR A 30 7.05 31.69 -5.81
C THR A 30 5.83 30.78 -5.88
N PRO A 31 4.70 31.25 -6.42
CA PRO A 31 3.51 30.44 -6.54
C PRO A 31 3.78 29.30 -7.54
N LEU A 32 4.05 28.11 -7.01
CA LEU A 32 4.11 26.91 -7.84
C LEU A 32 2.74 26.69 -8.49
N PRO A 33 2.68 26.23 -9.74
CA PRO A 33 1.41 25.99 -10.43
C PRO A 33 0.56 24.94 -9.73
N GLY A 34 -0.72 24.91 -10.05
CA GLY A 34 -1.65 23.86 -9.59
C GLY A 34 -1.67 22.66 -10.54
N PRO A 35 -2.09 21.47 -10.06
CA PRO A 35 -2.21 20.29 -10.90
C PRO A 35 -3.37 20.42 -11.89
N GLN A 36 -3.17 19.92 -13.13
CA GLN A 36 -4.20 19.84 -14.18
C GLN A 36 -4.58 18.38 -14.52
N GLY A 37 -4.23 17.45 -13.65
CA GLY A 37 -4.39 16.01 -13.84
C GLY A 37 -3.06 15.32 -14.18
N TYR A 38 -3.11 14.20 -14.88
CA TYR A 38 -1.91 13.42 -15.19
C TYR A 38 -0.88 14.15 -16.05
N VAL A 39 -1.35 15.08 -16.90
CA VAL A 39 -0.51 15.91 -17.75
C VAL A 39 -0.82 17.37 -17.48
N SER A 40 0.08 18.04 -16.77
CA SER A 40 -0.01 19.44 -16.40
C SER A 40 0.94 20.27 -17.28
N ASP A 41 0.48 20.65 -18.46
CA ASP A 41 1.29 21.33 -19.48
C ASP A 41 1.16 22.86 -19.36
N HIS A 42 1.86 23.44 -18.40
CA HIS A 42 1.88 24.89 -18.18
C HIS A 42 2.74 25.64 -19.20
N ALA A 43 3.65 24.95 -19.88
CA ALA A 43 4.48 25.55 -20.92
C ALA A 43 3.83 25.49 -22.31
N GLN A 44 2.71 24.75 -22.45
CA GLN A 44 2.08 24.46 -23.74
C GLN A 44 3.07 23.86 -24.77
N ALA A 45 3.96 23.01 -24.27
CA ALA A 45 5.04 22.41 -25.04
C ALA A 45 4.72 21.02 -25.59
N ILE A 46 3.56 20.45 -25.22
CA ILE A 46 3.15 19.11 -25.66
C ILE A 46 1.95 19.23 -26.58
N ASP A 47 2.04 18.66 -27.80
CA ASP A 47 0.91 18.61 -28.72
C ASP A 47 -0.24 17.75 -28.16
N GLY A 48 -1.47 18.06 -28.59
CA GLY A 48 -2.67 17.39 -28.11
C GLY A 48 -2.64 15.86 -28.28
N GLY A 49 -2.10 15.38 -29.38
CA GLY A 49 -1.96 13.94 -29.63
C GLY A 49 -1.01 13.25 -28.64
N TRP A 50 0.09 13.89 -28.28
CA TRP A 50 1.02 13.36 -27.27
C TRP A 50 0.44 13.46 -25.86
N LYS A 51 -0.27 14.55 -25.53
CA LYS A 51 -0.95 14.69 -24.24
C LYS A 51 -1.89 13.52 -23.96
N GLU A 52 -2.67 13.15 -24.96
CA GLU A 52 -3.64 12.05 -24.80
C GLU A 52 -2.96 10.70 -24.64
N ARG A 53 -1.92 10.42 -25.41
CA ARG A 53 -1.13 9.19 -25.28
C ARG A 53 -0.47 9.08 -23.91
N ILE A 54 0.16 10.16 -23.43
CA ILE A 54 0.79 10.21 -22.11
C ILE A 54 -0.25 9.99 -21.01
N ARG A 55 -1.39 10.69 -21.11
CA ARG A 55 -2.50 10.55 -20.15
C ARG A 55 -2.99 9.11 -20.08
N SER A 56 -3.17 8.46 -21.22
CA SER A 56 -3.62 7.07 -21.29
C SER A 56 -2.66 6.12 -20.58
N VAL A 57 -1.34 6.28 -20.76
CA VAL A 57 -0.33 5.46 -20.09
C VAL A 57 -0.35 5.70 -18.57
N CYS A 58 -0.44 6.96 -18.13
CA CYS A 58 -0.50 7.29 -16.70
C CYS A 58 -1.75 6.72 -16.03
N GLN A 59 -2.92 6.84 -16.67
CA GLN A 59 -4.18 6.28 -16.18
C GLN A 59 -4.14 4.75 -16.09
N ASP A 60 -3.60 4.10 -17.12
CA ASP A 60 -3.45 2.65 -17.15
C ASP A 60 -2.50 2.15 -16.07
N LEU A 61 -1.41 2.88 -15.82
CA LEU A 61 -0.47 2.57 -14.76
C LEU A 61 -1.15 2.63 -13.39
N GLU A 62 -1.83 3.74 -13.10
CA GLU A 62 -2.52 3.91 -11.82
C GLU A 62 -3.62 2.87 -11.62
N ARG A 63 -4.44 2.61 -12.62
CA ARG A 63 -5.51 1.61 -12.57
C ARG A 63 -4.98 0.20 -12.30
N LYS A 64 -3.84 -0.17 -12.90
CA LYS A 64 -3.27 -1.53 -12.80
C LYS A 64 -2.41 -1.72 -11.55
N THR A 65 -1.74 -0.67 -11.10
CA THR A 65 -0.69 -0.78 -10.09
C THR A 65 -0.92 0.09 -8.85
N GLY A 66 -1.83 1.06 -8.93
CA GLY A 66 -2.03 2.07 -7.89
C GLY A 66 -0.88 3.09 -7.79
N VAL A 67 0.00 3.14 -8.80
CA VAL A 67 1.11 4.11 -8.87
C VAL A 67 0.64 5.33 -9.63
N GLU A 68 0.67 6.49 -8.98
CA GLU A 68 0.34 7.77 -9.59
C GLU A 68 1.56 8.32 -10.36
N MET A 69 1.42 8.49 -11.67
CA MET A 69 2.45 9.10 -12.52
C MET A 69 1.92 10.40 -13.11
N VAL A 70 2.65 11.49 -12.87
CA VAL A 70 2.29 12.83 -13.33
C VAL A 70 3.40 13.43 -14.17
N VAL A 71 3.01 14.04 -15.28
CA VAL A 71 3.92 14.80 -16.17
C VAL A 71 3.64 16.29 -16.02
N VAL A 72 4.69 17.06 -15.87
CA VAL A 72 4.59 18.50 -15.73
C VAL A 72 5.55 19.20 -16.69
N THR A 73 5.05 20.13 -17.49
CA THR A 73 5.92 21.07 -18.21
C THR A 73 5.75 22.47 -17.64
N VAL A 74 6.85 23.18 -17.47
CA VAL A 74 6.87 24.56 -17.00
C VAL A 74 7.69 25.44 -17.96
N PRO A 75 7.30 26.71 -18.15
CA PRO A 75 8.10 27.62 -18.98
C PRO A 75 9.49 27.81 -18.43
N THR A 76 9.63 27.99 -17.12
CA THR A 76 10.89 28.25 -16.41
C THR A 76 10.80 27.72 -14.98
N ILE A 77 11.96 27.37 -14.45
CA ILE A 77 12.10 26.92 -13.04
C ILE A 77 12.51 28.06 -12.11
N LYS A 78 12.76 29.25 -12.63
CA LYS A 78 13.19 30.38 -11.79
C LYS A 78 12.13 30.71 -10.71
N PRO A 79 12.55 31.01 -9.49
CA PRO A 79 13.90 31.29 -9.00
C PRO A 79 14.68 30.09 -8.47
N PHE A 80 14.24 28.85 -8.69
CA PHE A 80 14.95 27.65 -8.25
C PHE A 80 16.26 27.48 -9.02
N GLY A 81 17.25 26.87 -8.37
CA GLY A 81 18.58 26.68 -8.96
C GLY A 81 18.66 25.50 -9.93
N SER A 82 17.74 24.52 -9.83
CA SER A 82 17.73 23.32 -10.68
C SER A 82 16.33 22.75 -10.89
N ALA A 83 16.15 21.98 -11.97
CA ALA A 83 14.90 21.26 -12.24
C ALA A 83 14.57 20.23 -11.14
N ASN A 84 15.57 19.61 -10.52
CA ASN A 84 15.37 18.67 -9.41
C ASN A 84 14.79 19.36 -8.17
N GLU A 85 15.31 20.53 -7.82
CA GLU A 85 14.82 21.31 -6.68
C GLU A 85 13.37 21.75 -6.89
N TYR A 86 13.08 22.27 -8.09
CA TYR A 86 11.73 22.66 -8.47
C TYR A 86 10.76 21.47 -8.45
N ALA A 87 11.15 20.33 -9.03
CA ALA A 87 10.34 19.13 -9.09
C ALA A 87 10.06 18.57 -7.69
N THR A 88 11.04 18.59 -6.79
CA THR A 88 10.85 18.13 -5.40
C THR A 88 9.84 19.01 -4.67
N ALA A 89 9.97 20.34 -4.78
CA ALA A 89 9.04 21.28 -4.16
C ALA A 89 7.61 21.14 -4.72
N LEU A 90 7.49 20.88 -6.02
CA LEU A 90 6.20 20.68 -6.68
C LEU A 90 5.57 19.33 -6.28
N TYR A 91 6.36 18.27 -6.23
CA TYR A 91 5.97 16.93 -5.81
C TYR A 91 5.38 16.92 -4.39
N GLU A 92 6.09 17.57 -3.46
CA GLU A 92 5.64 17.73 -2.08
C GLU A 92 4.36 18.56 -1.99
N LYS A 93 4.29 19.68 -2.73
CA LYS A 93 3.12 20.55 -2.73
C LYS A 93 1.86 19.87 -3.25
N TRP A 94 1.98 19.05 -4.28
CA TRP A 94 0.86 18.36 -4.90
C TRP A 94 0.49 17.07 -4.17
N GLY A 95 1.37 16.54 -3.30
CA GLY A 95 1.13 15.32 -2.55
C GLY A 95 1.03 14.08 -3.44
N ILE A 96 1.81 14.03 -4.53
CA ILE A 96 1.76 12.94 -5.51
C ILE A 96 2.11 11.61 -4.84
N GLY A 97 1.35 10.56 -5.17
CA GLY A 97 1.55 9.22 -4.64
C GLY A 97 0.89 8.98 -3.29
N SER A 98 -0.03 9.84 -2.87
CA SER A 98 -0.71 9.91 -1.58
C SER A 98 0.21 9.83 -0.35
N THR A 99 -0.05 10.63 0.67
CA THR A 99 0.80 10.82 1.86
C THR A 99 1.10 9.55 2.65
N GLN A 100 0.34 8.47 2.46
CA GLN A 100 0.55 7.22 3.21
C GLN A 100 1.28 6.14 2.41
N GLN A 101 1.25 6.19 1.08
CA GLN A 101 1.78 5.09 0.28
C GLN A 101 3.05 5.45 -0.50
N GLU A 102 3.33 6.72 -0.75
CA GLU A 102 4.54 7.20 -1.45
C GLU A 102 4.82 6.46 -2.80
N TYR A 103 3.74 6.02 -3.47
CA TYR A 103 3.78 5.39 -4.77
C TYR A 103 3.50 6.42 -5.86
N GLY A 104 4.40 7.37 -6.04
CA GLY A 104 4.26 8.42 -7.03
C GLY A 104 5.51 8.58 -7.89
N VAL A 105 5.31 9.04 -9.12
CA VAL A 105 6.36 9.39 -10.07
C VAL A 105 6.00 10.74 -10.67
N MET A 106 6.94 11.68 -10.71
CA MET A 106 6.79 12.94 -11.43
C MET A 106 7.89 13.08 -12.47
N VAL A 107 7.51 13.41 -13.69
CA VAL A 107 8.41 13.81 -14.76
C VAL A 107 8.21 15.31 -15.02
N LEU A 108 9.20 16.10 -14.68
CA LEU A 108 9.20 17.57 -14.91
C LEU A 108 10.09 17.93 -16.10
N VAL A 109 9.62 18.84 -16.93
CA VAL A 109 10.40 19.45 -18.01
C VAL A 109 10.31 20.97 -17.94
N ALA A 110 11.44 21.63 -17.84
CA ALA A 110 11.60 23.08 -17.93
C ALA A 110 12.02 23.45 -19.33
N VAL A 111 11.13 24.12 -20.04
CA VAL A 111 11.30 24.35 -21.49
C VAL A 111 12.42 25.35 -21.80
N GLN A 112 12.48 26.48 -21.05
CA GLN A 112 13.48 27.51 -21.28
C GLN A 112 14.89 27.06 -20.93
N GLU A 113 15.04 26.38 -19.81
CA GLU A 113 16.32 25.87 -19.33
C GLU A 113 16.74 24.58 -20.02
N ARG A 114 15.84 23.94 -20.79
CA ARG A 114 16.06 22.60 -21.39
C ARG A 114 16.52 21.58 -20.37
N GLN A 115 15.96 21.65 -19.19
CA GLN A 115 16.25 20.73 -18.09
C GLN A 115 15.05 19.84 -17.80
N ALA A 116 15.33 18.63 -17.37
CA ALA A 116 14.31 17.72 -16.89
C ALA A 116 14.68 17.15 -15.52
N ALA A 117 13.67 16.73 -14.79
CA ALA A 117 13.82 16.03 -13.53
C ALA A 117 12.80 14.91 -13.42
N ILE A 118 13.21 13.77 -12.87
CA ILE A 118 12.35 12.64 -12.53
C ILE A 118 12.38 12.49 -11.01
N THR A 119 11.25 12.70 -10.36
CA THR A 119 11.10 12.57 -8.91
C THR A 119 10.28 11.34 -8.58
N LEU A 120 10.79 10.53 -7.67
CA LEU A 120 10.18 9.27 -7.24
C LEU A 120 9.80 9.32 -5.77
N GLY A 121 8.61 8.82 -5.44
CA GLY A 121 8.24 8.54 -4.07
C GLY A 121 9.09 7.43 -3.47
N ARG A 122 9.19 7.40 -2.13
CA ARG A 122 10.10 6.50 -1.41
C ARG A 122 9.89 5.03 -1.73
N LYS A 123 8.65 4.62 -1.89
CA LYS A 123 8.30 3.22 -2.20
C LYS A 123 8.50 2.85 -3.67
N MET A 124 8.83 3.82 -4.52
CA MET A 124 9.18 3.55 -5.93
C MET A 124 10.62 3.09 -6.11
N TRP A 125 11.53 3.39 -5.17
CA TRP A 125 12.96 3.05 -5.27
C TRP A 125 13.26 1.56 -5.52
N PRO A 126 12.54 0.60 -4.92
CA PRO A 126 12.75 -0.82 -5.23
C PRO A 126 12.27 -1.22 -6.64
N LEU A 127 11.34 -0.46 -7.22
CA LEU A 127 10.74 -0.74 -8.52
C LEU A 127 11.48 -0.04 -9.66
N ILE A 128 11.89 1.21 -9.44
CA ILE A 128 12.62 2.03 -10.38
C ILE A 128 13.94 2.45 -9.74
N THR A 129 15.02 1.78 -10.11
CA THR A 129 16.34 2.07 -9.55
C THR A 129 16.91 3.38 -10.10
N PRO A 130 17.84 4.03 -9.39
CA PRO A 130 18.53 5.22 -9.90
C PRO A 130 19.24 4.99 -11.25
N ALA A 131 19.69 3.78 -11.48
CA ALA A 131 20.30 3.40 -12.77
C ALA A 131 19.28 3.52 -13.92
N VAL A 132 18.06 3.01 -13.73
CA VAL A 132 16.96 3.12 -14.71
C VAL A 132 16.57 4.58 -14.95
N VAL A 133 16.43 5.38 -13.88
CA VAL A 133 16.14 6.83 -14.00
C VAL A 133 17.20 7.54 -14.83
N ASN A 134 18.48 7.29 -14.51
CA ASN A 134 19.60 7.91 -15.23
C ASN A 134 19.68 7.46 -16.68
N GLN A 135 19.41 6.18 -16.95
CA GLN A 135 19.40 5.64 -18.31
C GLN A 135 18.30 6.28 -19.12
N VAL A 136 17.06 6.25 -18.66
CA VAL A 136 15.89 6.82 -19.35
C VAL A 136 16.06 8.32 -19.56
N SER A 137 16.59 9.03 -18.58
CA SER A 137 16.86 10.47 -18.70
C SER A 137 17.86 10.78 -19.81
N ARG A 138 18.96 10.00 -19.92
CA ARG A 138 20.01 10.24 -20.91
C ARG A 138 19.65 9.72 -22.31
N GLU A 139 18.93 8.63 -22.42
CA GLU A 139 18.67 7.97 -23.69
C GLU A 139 17.40 8.51 -24.37
N SER A 140 16.40 8.87 -23.59
CA SER A 140 15.09 9.25 -24.15
C SER A 140 14.71 10.69 -23.85
N LEU A 141 14.84 11.15 -22.61
CA LEU A 141 14.29 12.43 -22.20
C LEU A 141 15.16 13.61 -22.65
N GLN A 142 16.44 13.61 -22.27
CA GLN A 142 17.33 14.76 -22.54
C GLN A 142 17.57 15.00 -24.04
N PRO A 143 17.86 13.99 -24.89
CA PRO A 143 18.04 14.20 -26.32
C PRO A 143 16.81 14.80 -27.00
N SER A 144 15.61 14.35 -26.60
CA SER A 144 14.35 14.86 -27.15
C SER A 144 14.10 16.32 -26.74
N ILE A 145 14.44 16.68 -25.51
CA ILE A 145 14.34 18.05 -25.00
C ILE A 145 15.31 18.98 -25.76
N ASP A 146 16.53 18.53 -25.99
CA ASP A 146 17.55 19.29 -26.70
C ASP A 146 17.14 19.58 -28.16
N LEU A 147 16.41 18.64 -28.77
CA LEU A 147 15.84 18.79 -30.10
C LEU A 147 14.50 19.55 -30.13
N GLY A 148 13.90 19.82 -28.97
CA GLY A 148 12.57 20.43 -28.87
C GLY A 148 11.39 19.49 -29.07
N HIS A 149 11.63 18.19 -29.13
CA HIS A 149 10.61 17.14 -29.30
C HIS A 149 10.03 16.71 -27.94
N PHE A 150 9.48 17.67 -27.20
CA PHE A 150 9.05 17.46 -25.81
C PHE A 150 8.02 16.33 -25.64
N GLY A 151 6.99 16.30 -26.50
CA GLY A 151 5.91 15.33 -26.40
C GLY A 151 6.39 13.88 -26.59
N GLU A 152 7.24 13.66 -27.59
CA GLU A 152 7.83 12.35 -27.88
C GLU A 152 8.77 11.88 -26.75
N GLY A 153 9.70 12.73 -26.32
CA GLY A 153 10.65 12.39 -25.26
C GLY A 153 9.98 12.08 -23.94
N ILE A 154 8.96 12.86 -23.57
CA ILE A 154 8.15 12.62 -22.37
C ILE A 154 7.38 11.29 -22.50
N TYR A 155 6.77 11.02 -23.66
CA TYR A 155 6.03 9.78 -23.88
C TYR A 155 6.94 8.55 -23.75
N LEU A 156 8.10 8.55 -24.40
CA LEU A 156 9.08 7.46 -24.30
C LEU A 156 9.55 7.26 -22.85
N THR A 157 9.78 8.35 -22.13
CA THR A 157 10.15 8.33 -20.72
C THR A 157 9.07 7.71 -19.84
N VAL A 158 7.82 8.14 -20.03
CA VAL A 158 6.67 7.62 -19.27
C VAL A 158 6.48 6.12 -19.52
N VAL A 159 6.57 5.66 -20.77
CA VAL A 159 6.48 4.24 -21.11
C VAL A 159 7.64 3.44 -20.50
N ALA A 160 8.86 3.95 -20.59
CA ALA A 160 10.03 3.28 -20.02
C ALA A 160 9.97 3.15 -18.50
N LEU A 161 9.44 4.17 -17.79
CA LEU A 161 9.26 4.14 -16.33
C LEU A 161 8.06 3.29 -15.91
N ALA A 162 7.02 3.18 -16.74
CA ALA A 162 5.84 2.38 -16.44
C ALA A 162 6.10 0.86 -16.55
N SER A 163 6.96 0.45 -17.47
CA SER A 163 7.23 -0.96 -17.77
C SER A 163 7.68 -1.78 -16.55
N PRO A 164 8.75 -1.42 -15.81
CA PRO A 164 9.20 -2.18 -14.66
C PRO A 164 8.17 -2.21 -13.51
N VAL A 165 7.39 -1.15 -13.38
CA VAL A 165 6.34 -1.05 -12.36
C VAL A 165 5.20 -2.02 -12.63
N GLN A 166 4.77 -2.14 -13.87
CA GLN A 166 3.71 -3.06 -14.28
C GLN A 166 4.15 -4.52 -14.13
N GLU A 167 5.37 -4.85 -14.53
CA GLU A 167 5.90 -6.21 -14.46
C GLU A 167 5.98 -6.73 -13.02
N VAL A 168 6.53 -5.95 -12.10
CA VAL A 168 6.68 -6.34 -10.69
C VAL A 168 5.31 -6.46 -10.00
N ARG A 169 4.40 -5.51 -10.21
CA ARG A 169 3.07 -5.52 -9.56
C ARG A 169 2.19 -6.65 -10.07
N VAL A 170 2.23 -6.96 -11.34
CA VAL A 170 1.51 -8.13 -11.89
C VAL A 170 2.05 -9.42 -11.29
N GLY A 171 3.36 -9.53 -11.11
CA GLY A 171 3.99 -10.67 -10.44
C GLY A 171 3.53 -10.84 -8.98
N ASP A 172 3.38 -9.76 -8.24
CA ASP A 172 2.93 -9.78 -6.84
C ASP A 172 1.44 -10.13 -6.71
N ILE A 173 0.60 -9.64 -7.61
CA ILE A 173 -0.82 -10.00 -7.67
C ILE A 173 -0.99 -11.49 -7.97
N ALA A 174 -0.21 -12.03 -8.89
CA ALA A 174 -0.23 -13.46 -9.22
C ALA A 174 0.19 -14.33 -8.01
N LYS A 175 1.21 -13.92 -7.25
CA LYS A 175 1.64 -14.60 -6.01
C LYS A 175 0.60 -14.49 -4.89
N GLY A 176 -0.09 -13.36 -4.77
CA GLY A 176 -1.14 -13.14 -3.79
C GLY A 176 -2.36 -14.05 -3.99
N HIS A 177 -2.75 -14.32 -5.23
CA HIS A 177 -3.87 -15.20 -5.55
C HIS A 177 -3.61 -16.68 -5.24
N SER A 178 -2.36 -17.12 -5.36
CA SER A 178 -2.00 -18.52 -5.02
C SER A 178 -2.12 -18.82 -3.52
N LYS A 179 -1.88 -17.83 -2.66
CA LYS A 179 -2.06 -17.96 -1.20
C LYS A 179 -3.53 -18.06 -0.80
N GLY A 180 -4.41 -17.35 -1.50
CA GLY A 180 -5.86 -17.39 -1.24
C GLY A 180 -6.47 -18.76 -1.53
N LEU A 181 -6.11 -19.37 -2.64
CA LEU A 181 -6.68 -20.67 -3.03
C LEU A 181 -6.25 -21.79 -2.06
N GLY A 182 -4.97 -21.84 -1.69
CA GLY A 182 -4.46 -22.82 -0.71
C GLY A 182 -5.09 -22.63 0.68
N PHE A 183 -5.30 -21.41 1.10
CA PHE A 183 -5.96 -21.10 2.37
C PHE A 183 -7.42 -21.58 2.39
N TRP A 184 -8.19 -21.30 1.33
CA TRP A 184 -9.57 -21.76 1.22
C TRP A 184 -9.68 -23.28 1.12
N LEU A 185 -8.79 -23.95 0.40
CA LEU A 185 -8.73 -25.41 0.38
C LEU A 185 -8.40 -25.99 1.76
N ALA A 186 -7.50 -25.40 2.51
CA ALA A 186 -7.19 -25.82 3.88
C ALA A 186 -8.40 -25.65 4.82
N ILE A 187 -9.16 -24.56 4.68
CA ILE A 187 -10.39 -24.34 5.45
C ILE A 187 -11.46 -25.39 5.09
N ILE A 188 -11.70 -25.62 3.81
CA ILE A 188 -12.70 -26.59 3.34
C ILE A 188 -12.35 -28.00 3.80
N THR A 189 -11.07 -28.40 3.69
CA THR A 189 -10.61 -29.72 4.18
C THR A 189 -10.71 -29.83 5.71
N GLY A 190 -10.38 -28.74 6.43
CA GLY A 190 -10.52 -28.70 7.89
C GLY A 190 -11.97 -28.81 8.35
N ILE A 191 -12.88 -28.10 7.72
CA ILE A 191 -14.33 -28.19 8.01
C ILE A 191 -14.86 -29.58 7.66
N GLY A 192 -14.44 -30.15 6.52
CA GLY A 192 -14.82 -31.51 6.12
C GLY A 192 -14.35 -32.59 7.11
N ALA A 193 -13.09 -32.48 7.55
CA ALA A 193 -12.52 -33.38 8.56
C ALA A 193 -13.23 -33.22 9.91
N PHE A 194 -13.54 -32.00 10.34
CA PHE A 194 -14.29 -31.75 11.57
C PHE A 194 -15.71 -32.28 11.51
N ALA A 195 -16.41 -32.07 10.40
CA ALA A 195 -17.77 -32.63 10.18
C ALA A 195 -17.76 -34.12 10.15
N TYR A 196 -16.77 -34.77 9.50
CA TYR A 196 -16.58 -36.20 9.48
C TYR A 196 -16.31 -36.75 10.89
N PHE A 197 -15.37 -36.13 11.62
CA PHE A 197 -15.08 -36.52 13.01
C PHE A 197 -16.31 -36.39 13.90
N TRP A 198 -17.06 -35.31 13.78
CA TRP A 198 -18.28 -35.09 14.53
C TRP A 198 -19.36 -36.09 14.17
N TRP A 199 -19.47 -36.46 12.88
CA TRP A 199 -20.41 -37.48 12.41
C TRP A 199 -20.06 -38.88 12.95
N VAL A 200 -18.79 -39.26 12.94
CA VAL A 200 -18.29 -40.55 13.47
C VAL A 200 -18.37 -40.61 15.00
N SER A 201 -18.08 -39.48 15.66
CA SER A 201 -18.07 -39.37 17.13
C SER A 201 -19.46 -39.20 17.72
N ARG A 202 -20.50 -39.07 16.91
CA ARG A 202 -21.87 -39.05 17.42
C ARG A 202 -22.22 -40.42 17.99
N PRO A 203 -22.58 -40.51 19.29
CA PRO A 203 -23.20 -41.73 19.81
C PRO A 203 -24.43 -41.97 18.96
N ASP A 204 -24.58 -43.21 18.52
CA ASP A 204 -25.62 -43.63 17.61
C ASP A 204 -27.01 -43.26 18.13
N LEU A 205 -27.53 -42.14 17.63
CA LEU A 205 -28.88 -41.68 17.97
C LEU A 205 -29.97 -42.57 17.35
N ARG A 206 -29.57 -43.60 16.62
CA ARG A 206 -30.53 -44.50 15.95
C ARG A 206 -31.33 -45.34 16.93
N HIS A 207 -30.89 -45.40 18.21
CA HIS A 207 -31.61 -46.14 19.23
C HIS A 207 -31.69 -45.36 20.57
N PRO A 208 -32.24 -44.15 20.60
CA PRO A 208 -32.33 -43.41 21.85
C PRO A 208 -33.27 -44.02 22.87
N PHE A 209 -34.11 -44.97 22.45
CA PHE A 209 -35.20 -45.53 23.26
C PHE A 209 -35.11 -47.00 23.60
N LYS A 210 -34.02 -47.71 23.26
CA LYS A 210 -33.84 -49.09 23.73
C LYS A 210 -33.84 -49.24 25.24
N ARG A 211 -33.64 -48.18 25.96
CA ARG A 211 -33.66 -48.17 27.44
C ARG A 211 -35.04 -48.15 28.05
N ILE A 212 -36.04 -47.84 27.28
CA ILE A 212 -37.42 -47.71 27.79
C ILE A 212 -38.22 -48.93 27.42
N GLN A 213 -37.60 -50.06 27.39
CA GLN A 213 -38.35 -51.30 27.19
C GLN A 213 -38.67 -51.94 28.54
N LYS A 214 -39.91 -52.09 28.75
CA LYS A 214 -40.48 -52.96 29.78
C LYS A 214 -40.41 -52.52 31.23
N GLY A 215 -40.58 -51.23 31.45
CA GLY A 215 -40.72 -50.79 32.83
C GLY A 215 -39.53 -51.05 33.73
N GLU A 216 -38.42 -51.43 33.16
CA GLU A 216 -37.20 -51.66 33.94
C GLU A 216 -36.63 -50.38 34.48
N TYR A 217 -37.19 -49.26 34.06
CA TYR A 217 -36.59 -47.96 34.33
C TYR A 217 -37.31 -47.17 35.42
N TRP A 218 -38.58 -47.26 35.55
CA TRP A 218 -39.31 -46.45 36.52
C TRP A 218 -40.41 -47.26 37.19
N GLY A 219 -40.00 -48.18 37.93
CA GLY A 219 -40.85 -48.76 38.91
C GLY A 219 -42.12 -49.40 38.47
N THR A 220 -42.17 -49.76 37.23
CA THR A 220 -43.29 -50.59 36.76
C THR A 220 -43.01 -52.05 36.89
N GLY A 221 -41.87 -52.35 37.48
CA GLY A 221 -41.50 -53.78 37.62
C GLY A 221 -40.62 -53.96 38.86
N GLN A 222 -40.21 -55.14 39.02
CA GLN A 222 -39.48 -55.61 40.20
C GLN A 222 -38.09 -54.97 40.40
N GLY A 223 -37.67 -54.10 39.59
CA GLY A 223 -36.42 -53.43 39.69
C GLY A 223 -36.50 -51.89 39.59
N GLY A 224 -37.68 -51.38 39.50
CA GLY A 224 -37.84 -49.89 39.33
C GLY A 224 -38.03 -49.18 40.65
N PHE A 225 -37.84 -47.93 40.57
CA PHE A 225 -37.87 -47.03 41.71
C PHE A 225 -39.20 -46.98 42.45
N GLY A 226 -40.24 -47.48 41.89
CA GLY A 226 -41.56 -47.43 42.51
C GLY A 226 -42.03 -48.78 43.08
N GLY A 227 -41.32 -49.85 42.83
CA GLY A 227 -41.81 -51.16 43.22
C GLY A 227 -41.90 -51.38 44.70
N ASN A 228 -40.84 -51.18 45.38
CA ASN A 228 -40.76 -51.46 46.83
C ASN A 228 -40.93 -50.21 47.72
N PHE A 229 -40.90 -49.05 47.16
CA PHE A 229 -41.01 -47.83 47.98
C PHE A 229 -42.45 -47.35 48.08
N GLY A 230 -43.37 -47.99 47.46
CA GLY A 230 -44.79 -47.65 47.53
C GLY A 230 -45.03 -46.14 47.29
N GLY A 231 -44.04 -45.55 46.73
CA GLY A 231 -43.88 -44.15 46.91
C GLY A 231 -44.25 -43.31 45.71
N PHE A 232 -43.27 -42.69 45.28
CA PHE A 232 -43.35 -41.56 44.42
C PHE A 232 -43.97 -41.81 43.07
N GLY A 233 -44.75 -42.38 42.84
CA GLY A 233 -45.43 -42.57 41.60
C GLY A 233 -46.79 -43.10 41.74
N GLY A 234 -47.23 -42.98 42.94
CA GLY A 234 -48.60 -43.36 43.17
C GLY A 234 -48.93 -44.71 42.68
N GLY A 235 -47.99 -45.55 42.74
CA GLY A 235 -48.21 -46.86 42.33
C GLY A 235 -49.03 -47.63 43.36
N THR A 236 -49.82 -46.95 44.03
CA THR A 236 -50.91 -47.64 44.65
C THR A 236 -51.81 -48.09 43.55
N SER A 237 -51.84 -49.29 43.42
CA SER A 237 -52.89 -50.04 42.74
C SER A 237 -54.07 -49.08 42.57
N GLY A 238 -54.49 -48.91 41.35
CA GLY A 238 -55.52 -47.96 40.95
C GLY A 238 -56.86 -48.03 41.67
N GLU A 239 -56.79 -48.21 42.90
CA GLU A 239 -57.94 -48.17 43.80
C GLU A 239 -58.26 -46.79 44.33
N GLY A 240 -58.01 -45.84 43.64
CA GLY A 240 -58.22 -44.61 44.32
C GLY A 240 -58.95 -43.54 43.71
N TYR A 241 -59.15 -43.57 42.46
CA TYR A 241 -59.87 -42.50 41.82
C TYR A 241 -60.94 -42.94 40.85
N LYS A 242 -62.03 -43.09 41.47
CA LYS A 242 -63.35 -43.03 40.80
C LYS A 242 -63.77 -41.55 40.83
#